data_5560097e484914d5442b615d1c963157
#
_entry.id   5560097e484914d5442b615d1c963157
#
_cell.length_a   1.000
_cell.length_b   1.000
_cell.length_c   1.000
_cell.angle_alpha   90.00
_cell.angle_beta   90.00
_cell.angle_gamma   90.00
#
_symmetry.space_group_name_H-M   'P 1'
#
loop_
_entity.id
_entity.type
_entity.pdbx_description
1 polymer ?
#
loop_
_entity_poly.entity_id
_entity_poly.type
_entity_poly.pdbx_seq_one_letter_code
_entity_poly.pdbx_strand_id
1 'polypeptide(L)'
;NAKDFGLTHYGMMHPKNGIIHVVGPERGLTLPGMTIVCGDSHTSTHGAMGAIAFGIGTSEVEMVLASQCILQSRPKTMRITVDGELGKGVTAKDVALYPLP
;
A
#
# COMPACT_ATOMS: atom_id res chain seq x y z
N ASN A 1 -19.62 -13.69 -2.13
CA ASN A 1 -18.88 -13.23 -3.35
C ASN A 1 -17.40 -13.73 -3.34
N ALA A 2 -16.56 -13.48 -2.27
CA ALA A 2 -15.16 -13.92 -2.28
C ALA A 2 -15.00 -15.43 -2.46
N LYS A 3 -15.88 -16.24 -1.85
CA LYS A 3 -15.90 -17.69 -2.03
C LYS A 3 -16.26 -18.11 -3.44
N ASP A 4 -17.18 -17.39 -4.09
CA ASP A 4 -17.66 -17.70 -5.44
C ASP A 4 -16.55 -17.54 -6.48
N PHE A 5 -15.57 -16.67 -6.17
CA PHE A 5 -14.39 -16.41 -6.99
C PHE A 5 -13.11 -17.10 -6.50
N GLY A 6 -13.20 -17.97 -5.49
CA GLY A 6 -12.04 -18.68 -4.94
C GLY A 6 -11.00 -17.79 -4.27
N LEU A 7 -11.39 -16.58 -3.86
CA LEU A 7 -10.47 -15.60 -3.26
C LEU A 7 -10.24 -15.87 -1.77
N THR A 8 -8.99 -15.71 -1.33
CA THR A 8 -8.67 -15.71 0.10
C THR A 8 -9.22 -14.44 0.75
N HIS A 9 -10.10 -14.63 1.74
CA HIS A 9 -10.76 -13.53 2.44
C HIS A 9 -10.65 -13.70 3.95
N TYR A 10 -10.11 -12.69 4.61
CA TYR A 10 -10.04 -12.59 6.07
C TYR A 10 -11.13 -11.64 6.58
N GLY A 11 -12.36 -12.15 6.73
CA GLY A 11 -13.50 -11.37 7.20
C GLY A 11 -13.32 -10.85 8.64
N MET A 12 -14.25 -9.99 9.09
CA MET A 12 -14.15 -9.23 10.35
C MET A 12 -13.82 -10.07 11.60
N MET A 13 -14.30 -11.31 11.68
CA MET A 13 -14.07 -12.19 12.84
C MET A 13 -12.90 -13.17 12.61
N HIS A 14 -12.19 -13.04 11.50
CA HIS A 14 -11.08 -13.94 11.20
C HIS A 14 -9.82 -13.51 11.97
N PRO A 15 -9.09 -14.45 12.63
CA PRO A 15 -7.90 -14.10 13.44
C PRO A 15 -6.74 -13.48 12.63
N LYS A 16 -6.79 -13.57 11.32
CA LYS A 16 -5.83 -12.94 10.40
C LYS A 16 -6.34 -11.65 9.79
N ASN A 17 -7.52 -11.17 10.22
CA ASN A 17 -8.04 -9.88 9.74
C ASN A 17 -7.20 -8.73 10.32
N GLY A 18 -7.04 -7.68 9.53
CA GLY A 18 -6.32 -6.47 9.93
C GLY A 18 -6.15 -5.51 8.76
N ILE A 19 -5.57 -4.36 9.02
CA ILE A 19 -5.23 -3.38 8.01
C ILE A 19 -4.19 -3.98 7.06
N ILE A 20 -4.46 -3.96 5.77
CA ILE A 20 -3.62 -4.60 4.75
C ILE A 20 -2.17 -4.08 4.76
N HIS A 21 -1.98 -2.81 5.08
CA HIS A 21 -0.65 -2.18 5.16
C HIS A 21 0.22 -2.70 6.31
N VAL A 22 -0.40 -3.37 7.30
CA VAL A 22 0.28 -4.06 8.40
C VAL A 22 0.31 -5.56 8.12
N VAL A 23 -0.84 -6.16 7.84
CA VAL A 23 -0.98 -7.61 7.61
C VAL A 23 -0.18 -8.08 6.40
N GLY A 24 -0.13 -7.28 5.33
CA GLY A 24 0.63 -7.59 4.12
C GLY A 24 2.12 -7.82 4.40
N PRO A 25 2.84 -6.84 4.97
CA PRO A 25 4.24 -7.00 5.36
C PRO A 25 4.48 -8.07 6.42
N GLU A 26 3.72 -8.09 7.51
CA GLU A 26 3.90 -9.03 8.62
C GLU A 26 3.73 -10.50 8.20
N ARG A 27 2.94 -10.76 7.19
CA ARG A 27 2.70 -12.12 6.67
C ARG A 27 3.52 -12.47 5.45
N GLY A 28 4.42 -11.60 5.04
CA GLY A 28 5.23 -11.81 3.85
C GLY A 28 4.42 -11.80 2.55
N LEU A 29 3.28 -11.13 2.52
CA LEU A 29 2.46 -10.95 1.32
C LEU A 29 2.93 -9.79 0.48
N THR A 30 3.58 -8.81 1.11
CA THR A 30 4.22 -7.67 0.44
C THR A 30 5.69 -7.97 0.24
N LEU A 31 6.12 -8.11 -1.01
CA LEU A 31 7.49 -8.46 -1.37
C LEU A 31 8.11 -7.41 -2.29
N PRO A 32 9.45 -7.24 -2.26
CA PRO A 32 10.16 -6.39 -3.20
C PRO A 32 9.84 -6.74 -4.66
N GLY A 33 9.68 -5.73 -5.51
CA GLY A 33 9.40 -5.89 -6.94
C GLY A 33 7.93 -6.17 -7.28
N MET A 34 7.05 -6.33 -6.28
CA MET A 34 5.60 -6.47 -6.54
C MET A 34 4.97 -5.13 -6.96
N THR A 35 3.91 -5.22 -7.75
CA THR A 35 2.97 -4.12 -7.94
C THR A 35 1.75 -4.36 -7.07
N ILE A 36 1.42 -3.39 -6.22
CA ILE A 36 0.33 -3.50 -5.25
C ILE A 36 -0.61 -2.31 -5.42
N VAL A 37 -1.88 -2.58 -5.65
CA VAL A 37 -2.93 -1.58 -5.69
C VAL A 37 -4.05 -1.94 -4.71
N CYS A 38 -4.67 -0.94 -4.13
CA CYS A 38 -5.73 -1.12 -3.14
C CYS A 38 -6.62 0.12 -3.13
N GLY A 39 -7.86 -0.03 -2.74
CA GLY A 39 -8.82 1.07 -2.59
C GLY A 39 -8.58 1.96 -1.35
N ASP A 40 -7.35 2.08 -0.89
CA ASP A 40 -6.93 2.86 0.29
C ASP A 40 -5.77 3.80 -0.08
N SER A 41 -5.88 5.06 0.36
CA SER A 41 -4.89 6.11 0.07
C SER A 41 -3.50 5.85 0.69
N HIS A 42 -3.41 5.02 1.72
CA HIS A 42 -2.15 4.67 2.40
C HIS A 42 -1.42 3.48 1.75
N THR A 43 -1.86 3.02 0.60
CA THR A 43 -1.27 1.87 -0.12
C THR A 43 0.21 2.08 -0.46
N SER A 44 0.64 3.32 -0.68
CA SER A 44 2.05 3.65 -0.93
C SER A 44 3.01 3.22 0.20
N THR A 45 2.49 2.95 1.41
CA THR A 45 3.24 2.39 2.55
C THR A 45 3.98 1.10 2.18
N HIS A 46 3.43 0.27 1.29
CA HIS A 46 4.08 -0.94 0.82
C HIS A 46 5.37 -0.67 0.02
N GLY A 47 5.58 0.56 -0.44
CA GLY A 47 6.82 1.01 -1.06
C GLY A 47 8.04 0.87 -0.13
N ALA A 48 7.85 0.93 1.19
CA ALA A 48 8.89 0.69 2.18
C ALA A 48 9.46 -0.74 2.11
N MET A 49 8.69 -1.69 1.57
CA MET A 49 9.11 -3.07 1.33
C MET A 49 9.69 -3.29 -0.08
N GLY A 50 9.90 -2.23 -0.86
CA GLY A 50 10.41 -2.33 -2.23
C GLY A 50 9.35 -2.70 -3.27
N ALA A 51 8.07 -2.54 -2.97
CA ALA A 51 6.97 -2.70 -3.91
C ALA A 51 6.66 -1.36 -4.62
N ILE A 52 6.12 -1.44 -5.84
CA ILE A 52 5.46 -0.31 -6.48
C ILE A 52 4.00 -0.33 -6.00
N ALA A 53 3.62 0.62 -5.15
CA ALA A 53 2.34 0.58 -4.48
C ALA A 53 1.63 1.94 -4.49
N PHE A 54 0.34 1.95 -4.81
CA PHE A 54 -0.48 3.17 -4.81
C PHE A 54 -1.98 2.86 -4.65
N GLY A 55 -2.69 3.84 -4.08
CA GLY A 55 -4.15 3.78 -3.94
C GLY A 55 -4.85 4.01 -5.28
N ILE A 56 -5.97 3.32 -5.48
CA ILE A 56 -6.82 3.43 -6.66
C ILE A 56 -8.28 3.60 -6.26
N GLY A 57 -9.09 4.12 -7.16
CA GLY A 57 -10.52 4.27 -6.95
C GLY A 57 -11.27 2.93 -7.01
N THR A 58 -12.48 2.89 -6.48
CA THR A 58 -13.32 1.67 -6.44
C THR A 58 -13.59 1.08 -7.82
N SER A 59 -13.84 1.92 -8.83
CA SER A 59 -14.04 1.46 -10.21
C SER A 59 -12.76 0.86 -10.80
N GLU A 60 -11.59 1.38 -10.41
CA GLU A 60 -10.31 0.83 -10.82
C GLU A 60 -10.02 -0.51 -10.12
N VAL A 61 -10.45 -0.68 -8.86
CA VAL A 61 -10.39 -1.96 -8.16
C VAL A 61 -11.17 -3.04 -8.91
N GLU A 62 -12.38 -2.72 -9.38
CA GLU A 62 -13.19 -3.62 -10.20
C GLU A 62 -12.44 -4.01 -11.49
N MET A 63 -11.87 -3.03 -12.18
CA MET A 63 -11.10 -3.25 -13.41
C MET A 63 -9.90 -4.17 -13.16
N VAL A 64 -9.14 -3.92 -12.09
CA VAL A 64 -7.96 -4.72 -11.74
C VAL A 64 -8.35 -6.16 -11.37
N LEU A 65 -9.44 -6.34 -10.61
CA LEU A 65 -9.94 -7.68 -10.28
C LEU A 65 -10.36 -8.46 -11.51
N ALA A 66 -10.96 -7.78 -12.51
CA ALA A 66 -11.41 -8.41 -13.74
C ALA A 66 -10.27 -8.68 -14.74
N SER A 67 -9.32 -7.75 -14.91
CA SER A 67 -8.37 -7.77 -16.02
C SER A 67 -6.90 -7.89 -15.60
N GLN A 68 -6.60 -7.70 -14.31
CA GLN A 68 -5.24 -7.57 -13.76
C GLN A 68 -4.44 -6.42 -14.39
N CYS A 69 -5.13 -5.45 -14.98
CA CYS A 69 -4.56 -4.30 -15.66
C CYS A 69 -5.18 -3.00 -15.18
N ILE A 70 -4.39 -1.93 -15.20
CA ILE A 70 -4.85 -0.58 -14.95
C ILE A 70 -4.07 0.40 -15.82
N LEU A 71 -4.74 1.45 -16.29
CA LEU A 71 -4.10 2.54 -17.02
C LEU A 71 -3.58 3.57 -16.02
N GLN A 72 -2.28 3.83 -16.07
CA GLN A 72 -1.63 4.84 -15.24
C GLN A 72 -0.79 5.77 -16.10
N SER A 73 -0.89 7.07 -15.83
CA SER A 73 0.04 8.06 -16.36
C SER A 73 1.39 7.89 -15.67
N ARG A 74 2.47 8.04 -16.43
CA ARG A 74 3.82 8.01 -15.84
C ARG A 74 3.96 9.16 -14.83
N PRO A 75 4.18 8.87 -13.54
CA PRO A 75 4.34 9.91 -12.53
C PRO A 75 5.65 10.67 -12.71
N LYS A 76 5.67 11.93 -12.27
CA LYS A 76 6.90 12.70 -12.15
C LYS A 76 7.74 12.16 -11.01
N THR A 77 9.06 12.16 -11.18
CA THR A 77 9.99 11.77 -10.11
C THR A 77 10.18 12.93 -9.14
N MET A 78 10.03 12.65 -7.85
CA MET A 78 10.37 13.58 -6.76
C MET A 78 11.41 12.91 -5.87
N ARG A 79 12.47 13.65 -5.51
CA ARG A 79 13.46 13.19 -4.53
C ARG A 79 13.21 13.93 -3.23
N ILE A 80 13.09 13.19 -2.14
CA ILE A 80 13.08 13.71 -0.78
C ILE A 80 14.34 13.20 -0.10
N THR A 81 15.17 14.10 0.38
CA THR A 81 16.39 13.78 1.11
C THR A 81 16.23 14.25 2.55
N VAL A 82 16.48 13.37 3.49
CA VAL A 82 16.42 13.66 4.92
C VAL A 82 17.83 13.47 5.49
N ASP A 83 18.47 14.58 5.88
CA ASP A 83 19.83 14.59 6.41
C ASP A 83 19.82 14.98 7.89
N GLY A 84 20.77 14.46 8.66
CA GLY A 84 20.95 14.75 10.08
C GLY A 84 20.32 13.71 11.01
N GLU A 85 20.18 14.09 12.27
CA GLU A 85 19.61 13.24 13.32
C GLU A 85 18.22 13.74 13.74
N LEU A 86 17.33 12.81 14.04
CA LEU A 86 16.00 13.15 14.53
C LEU A 86 16.09 13.77 15.94
N GLY A 87 15.41 14.89 16.13
CA GLY A 87 15.29 15.51 17.45
C GLY A 87 14.58 14.62 18.46
N LYS A 88 14.77 14.89 19.75
CA LYS A 88 14.10 14.13 20.81
C LYS A 88 12.59 14.22 20.68
N GLY A 89 11.92 13.07 20.62
CA GLY A 89 10.46 12.96 20.48
C GLY A 89 9.94 12.98 19.04
N VAL A 90 10.82 13.18 18.04
CA VAL A 90 10.46 13.08 16.61
C VAL A 90 10.49 11.62 16.18
N THR A 91 9.44 11.19 15.48
CA THR A 91 9.27 9.83 14.98
C THR A 91 9.37 9.77 13.45
N ALA A 92 9.49 8.58 12.89
CA ALA A 92 9.46 8.38 11.44
C ALA A 92 8.16 8.90 10.81
N LYS A 93 7.04 8.88 11.54
CA LYS A 93 5.76 9.42 11.08
C LYS A 93 5.82 10.94 10.90
N ASP A 94 6.46 11.64 11.82
CA ASP A 94 6.63 13.10 11.73
C ASP A 94 7.44 13.46 10.47
N VAL A 95 8.52 12.71 10.21
CA VAL A 95 9.33 12.88 9.01
C VAL A 95 8.52 12.62 7.74
N ALA A 96 7.70 11.57 7.73
CA ALA A 96 6.88 11.25 6.57
C ALA A 96 5.78 12.28 6.28
N LEU A 97 5.25 12.92 7.31
CA LEU A 97 4.18 13.93 7.18
C LEU A 97 4.71 15.32 6.83
N TYR A 98 5.95 15.63 7.18
CA TYR A 98 6.53 16.97 6.97
C TYR A 98 6.59 17.42 5.50
N PRO A 99 6.95 16.55 4.52
CA PRO A 99 7.03 16.94 3.11
C PRO A 99 5.69 17.03 2.39
N LEU A 100 4.60 16.63 3.05
CA LEU A 100 3.28 16.66 2.43
C LEU A 100 2.70 18.06 2.51
N PRO A 101 2.21 18.63 1.38
CA PRO A 101 1.54 19.94 1.36
C PRO A 101 0.20 19.91 2.06
#